data_53f8a28f295bbc7959b0d3acb304758e
#
_entry.id   53f8a28f295bbc7959b0d3acb304758e
#
_cell.length_a   1.000
_cell.length_b   1.000
_cell.length_c   1.000
_cell.angle_alpha   90.00
_cell.angle_beta   90.00
_cell.angle_gamma   90.00
#
_symmetry.space_group_name_H-M   'P 1'
#
loop_
_entity.id
_entity.type
_entity.pdbx_description
1 polymer ?
#
loop_
_entity_poly.entity_id
_entity_poly.type
_entity_poly.pdbx_seq_one_letter_code
_entity_poly.pdbx_strand_id
1 'polypeptide(L)'
;TIESGDWVEADYLADDGTVLPLHRKLYDYTATITPRCKSWALNDEQFNRLHTLARRCQSEGVRLIVVLPPMADNVRTEVCDVFGITETMQGTVLPTLAAWADECGFTLLDYEWGGSVITDDDKQFFDGFHLDERYGLPEWTQELFGDIAR
;
A
#
# COMPACT_ATOMS: atom_id res chain seq x y z
N THR A 1 -8.67 -14.66 21.69
CA THR A 1 -8.95 -13.49 20.85
C THR A 1 -8.19 -12.33 21.46
N ILE A 2 -7.06 -11.97 20.85
CA ILE A 2 -6.36 -10.73 21.13
C ILE A 2 -7.27 -9.64 20.58
N GLU A 3 -7.81 -8.78 21.42
CA GLU A 3 -8.52 -7.59 20.95
C GLU A 3 -7.49 -6.70 20.28
N SER A 4 -7.74 -6.36 19.04
CA SER A 4 -6.77 -5.83 18.08
C SER A 4 -6.25 -4.40 18.38
N GLY A 5 -6.63 -3.79 19.48
CA GLY A 5 -6.19 -2.46 19.89
C GLY A 5 -5.05 -2.44 20.93
N ASP A 6 -5.06 -3.38 21.85
CA ASP A 6 -4.23 -3.24 23.07
C ASP A 6 -2.73 -3.52 22.84
N TRP A 7 -2.38 -4.46 21.96
CA TRP A 7 -0.97 -4.78 21.73
C TRP A 7 -0.25 -3.73 20.85
N VAL A 8 -0.99 -3.04 19.99
CA VAL A 8 -0.48 -1.96 19.15
C VAL A 8 -0.03 -0.77 19.99
N GLU A 9 -0.81 -0.42 21.01
CA GLU A 9 -0.45 0.68 21.90
C GLU A 9 0.78 0.35 22.75
N ALA A 10 0.90 -0.88 23.24
CA ALA A 10 2.04 -1.29 24.05
C ALA A 10 3.37 -1.27 23.28
N ASP A 11 3.34 -1.63 21.98
CA ASP A 11 4.55 -1.79 21.19
C ASP A 11 5.05 -0.48 20.53
N TYR A 12 4.17 0.53 20.38
CA TYR A 12 4.48 1.74 19.59
C TYR A 12 4.20 3.06 20.31
N LEU A 13 3.90 3.01 21.59
CA LEU A 13 3.86 4.18 22.45
C LEU A 13 5.13 4.26 23.30
N ALA A 14 5.64 5.47 23.49
CA ALA A 14 6.64 5.74 24.51
C ALA A 14 6.00 5.62 25.93
N ASP A 15 6.83 5.49 26.98
CA ASP A 15 6.38 5.37 28.37
C ASP A 15 5.47 6.53 28.81
N ASP A 16 5.57 7.69 28.19
CA ASP A 16 4.73 8.86 28.42
C ASP A 16 3.43 8.88 27.61
N GLY A 17 3.16 7.83 26.83
CA GLY A 17 1.98 7.71 25.98
C GLY A 17 2.08 8.44 24.63
N THR A 18 3.23 9.01 24.28
CA THR A 18 3.42 9.60 22.94
C THR A 18 3.62 8.54 21.89
N VAL A 19 3.11 8.79 20.67
CA VAL A 19 3.29 7.89 19.53
C VAL A 19 4.77 7.89 19.13
N LEU A 20 5.35 6.69 19.01
CA LEU A 20 6.74 6.57 18.55
C LEU A 20 6.85 6.99 17.09
N PRO A 21 7.94 7.69 16.72
CA PRO A 21 8.23 8.02 15.33
C PRO A 21 8.26 6.78 14.45
N LEU A 22 7.80 6.90 13.21
CA LEU A 22 7.68 5.78 12.28
C LEU A 22 9.00 5.02 12.08
N HIS A 23 10.14 5.71 12.01
CA HIS A 23 11.45 5.07 11.89
C HIS A 23 11.78 4.11 13.05
N ARG A 24 11.25 4.36 14.26
CA ARG A 24 11.41 3.45 15.39
C ARG A 24 10.50 2.22 15.24
N LYS A 25 9.29 2.40 14.72
CA LYS A 25 8.35 1.32 14.41
C LYS A 25 8.91 0.44 13.28
N LEU A 26 9.50 1.05 12.25
CA LEU A 26 10.09 0.36 11.11
C LEU A 26 11.33 -0.46 11.47
N TYR A 27 12.08 -0.07 12.50
CA TYR A 27 13.33 -0.75 12.85
C TYR A 27 13.13 -2.25 13.11
N ASP A 28 12.13 -2.60 13.87
CA ASP A 28 11.81 -4.00 14.17
C ASP A 28 11.22 -4.73 12.95
N TYR A 29 10.47 -4.00 12.13
CA TYR A 29 9.82 -4.55 10.95
C TYR A 29 10.80 -4.71 9.76
N THR A 30 11.74 -3.78 9.58
CA THR A 30 12.76 -3.88 8.53
C THR A 30 13.66 -5.08 8.72
N ALA A 31 13.97 -5.51 9.95
CA ALA A 31 14.75 -6.72 10.20
C ALA A 31 14.09 -7.98 9.60
N THR A 32 12.77 -8.03 9.52
CA THR A 32 12.02 -9.16 8.94
C THR A 32 11.67 -8.96 7.47
N ILE A 33 11.47 -7.73 7.01
CA ILE A 33 11.07 -7.43 5.63
C ILE A 33 12.25 -7.25 4.69
N THR A 34 13.33 -6.63 5.13
CA THR A 34 14.51 -6.40 4.29
C THR A 34 15.02 -7.66 3.57
N PRO A 35 15.12 -8.84 4.22
CA PRO A 35 15.52 -10.06 3.50
C PRO A 35 14.55 -10.45 2.39
N ARG A 36 13.25 -10.17 2.54
CA ARG A 36 12.23 -10.46 1.53
C ARG A 36 12.29 -9.45 0.38
N CYS A 37 12.53 -8.18 0.68
CA CYS A 37 12.69 -7.14 -0.32
C CYS A 37 13.93 -7.31 -1.18
N LYS A 38 15.03 -7.84 -0.62
CA LYS A 38 16.24 -8.18 -1.39
C LYS A 38 16.01 -9.20 -2.50
N SER A 39 15.07 -10.10 -2.32
CA SER A 39 14.69 -11.13 -3.30
C SER A 39 13.42 -10.78 -4.05
N TRP A 40 12.88 -9.58 -3.86
CA TRP A 40 11.67 -9.16 -4.55
C TRP A 40 11.92 -9.07 -6.06
N ALA A 41 11.00 -9.63 -6.80
CA ALA A 41 10.94 -9.51 -8.25
C ALA A 41 9.48 -9.55 -8.70
N LEU A 42 9.18 -8.83 -9.76
CA LEU A 42 7.86 -8.92 -10.39
C LEU A 42 7.64 -10.36 -10.89
N ASN A 43 6.54 -10.95 -10.47
CA ASN A 43 6.12 -12.25 -10.98
C ASN A 43 5.20 -12.05 -12.19
N ASP A 44 5.77 -12.16 -13.39
CA ASP A 44 5.07 -11.92 -14.65
C ASP A 44 3.83 -12.82 -14.82
N GLU A 45 3.87 -14.06 -14.37
CA GLU A 45 2.71 -14.96 -14.46
C GLU A 45 1.55 -14.45 -13.62
N GLN A 46 1.82 -14.06 -12.37
CA GLN A 46 0.78 -13.53 -11.47
C GLN A 46 0.28 -12.18 -11.96
N PHE A 47 1.17 -11.34 -12.46
CA PHE A 47 0.81 -10.04 -13.00
C PHE A 47 -0.11 -10.20 -14.24
N ASN A 48 0.23 -11.08 -15.16
CA ASN A 48 -0.61 -11.37 -16.33
C ASN A 48 -1.96 -12.00 -15.98
N ARG A 49 -2.08 -12.70 -14.84
CA ARG A 49 -3.37 -13.20 -14.34
C ARG A 49 -4.33 -12.07 -14.00
N LEU A 50 -3.84 -10.92 -13.53
CA LEU A 50 -4.67 -9.74 -13.31
C LEU A 50 -5.28 -9.25 -14.64
N HIS A 51 -4.51 -9.21 -15.71
CA HIS A 51 -5.03 -8.85 -17.03
C HIS A 51 -6.12 -9.83 -17.50
N THR A 52 -5.89 -11.12 -17.31
CA THR A 52 -6.89 -12.14 -17.63
C THR A 52 -8.19 -11.95 -16.84
N LEU A 53 -8.05 -11.65 -15.53
CA LEU A 53 -9.19 -11.33 -14.67
C LEU A 53 -9.94 -10.07 -15.15
N ALA A 54 -9.21 -9.02 -15.49
CA ALA A 54 -9.79 -7.76 -15.96
C ALA A 54 -10.62 -7.96 -17.25
N ARG A 55 -10.07 -8.70 -18.22
CA ARG A 55 -10.80 -9.05 -19.46
C ARG A 55 -12.05 -9.87 -19.17
N ARG A 56 -11.98 -10.77 -18.23
CA ARG A 56 -13.15 -11.56 -17.81
C ARG A 56 -14.23 -10.68 -17.17
N CYS A 57 -13.85 -9.80 -16.24
CA CYS A 57 -14.76 -8.85 -15.64
C CYS A 57 -15.45 -7.99 -16.70
N GLN A 58 -14.68 -7.47 -17.66
CA GLN A 58 -15.23 -6.72 -18.79
C GLN A 58 -16.26 -7.53 -19.59
N SER A 59 -15.91 -8.77 -19.96
CA SER A 59 -16.80 -9.63 -20.76
C SER A 59 -18.08 -10.04 -20.02
N GLU A 60 -18.04 -10.12 -18.70
CA GLU A 60 -19.18 -10.48 -17.84
C GLU A 60 -19.93 -9.24 -17.32
N GLY A 61 -19.53 -8.02 -17.67
CA GLY A 61 -20.13 -6.78 -17.21
C GLY A 61 -19.91 -6.49 -15.72
N VAL A 62 -18.85 -7.04 -15.14
CA VAL A 62 -18.48 -6.83 -13.74
C VAL A 62 -17.59 -5.59 -13.62
N ARG A 63 -17.97 -4.62 -12.77
CA ARG A 63 -17.11 -3.49 -12.46
C ARG A 63 -15.91 -3.95 -11.63
N LEU A 64 -14.71 -3.81 -12.17
CA LEU A 64 -13.47 -4.08 -11.48
C LEU A 64 -12.83 -2.77 -11.02
N ILE A 65 -12.35 -2.73 -9.79
CA ILE A 65 -11.56 -1.63 -9.24
C ILE A 65 -10.26 -2.23 -8.71
N VAL A 66 -9.14 -1.75 -9.24
CA VAL A 66 -7.79 -2.13 -8.78
C VAL A 66 -7.28 -1.01 -7.90
N VAL A 67 -6.87 -1.35 -6.69
CA VAL A 67 -6.43 -0.39 -5.68
C VAL A 67 -5.00 -0.71 -5.28
N LEU A 68 -4.12 0.29 -5.34
CA LEU A 68 -2.80 0.28 -4.72
C LEU A 68 -2.91 1.08 -3.42
N PRO A 69 -2.90 0.42 -2.25
CA PRO A 69 -3.09 1.10 -0.98
C PRO A 69 -1.88 1.98 -0.64
N PRO A 70 -2.04 3.00 0.21
CA PRO A 70 -0.96 3.89 0.57
C PRO A 70 0.16 3.16 1.34
N MET A 71 1.37 3.66 1.19
CA MET A 71 2.57 3.22 1.89
C MET A 71 3.29 4.46 2.44
N ALA A 72 3.91 4.34 3.62
CA ALA A 72 4.66 5.42 4.19
C ALA A 72 5.87 5.83 3.32
N ASP A 73 6.14 7.11 3.22
CA ASP A 73 7.26 7.64 2.43
C ASP A 73 8.62 7.07 2.86
N ASN A 74 8.81 6.83 4.15
CA ASN A 74 10.04 6.22 4.67
C ASN A 74 10.25 4.80 4.13
N VAL A 75 9.19 4.00 3.98
CA VAL A 75 9.29 2.65 3.38
C VAL A 75 9.64 2.76 1.90
N ARG A 76 9.05 3.70 1.20
CA ARG A 76 9.37 3.93 -0.21
C ARG A 76 10.86 4.26 -0.37
N THR A 77 11.37 5.23 0.37
CA THR A 77 12.76 5.70 0.25
C THR A 77 13.78 4.73 0.82
N GLU A 78 13.52 4.11 1.98
CA GLU A 78 14.48 3.26 2.67
C GLU A 78 14.46 1.80 2.21
N VAL A 79 13.35 1.36 1.59
CA VAL A 79 13.18 -0.03 1.14
C VAL A 79 13.00 -0.10 -0.36
N CYS A 80 11.94 0.52 -0.89
CA CYS A 80 11.58 0.35 -2.30
C CYS A 80 12.63 0.94 -3.25
N ASP A 81 13.16 2.12 -2.96
CA ASP A 81 14.21 2.74 -3.77
C ASP A 81 15.51 1.96 -3.68
N VAL A 82 15.87 1.50 -2.49
CA VAL A 82 17.13 0.76 -2.25
C VAL A 82 17.17 -0.58 -2.98
N PHE A 83 16.03 -1.26 -3.10
CA PHE A 83 15.96 -2.58 -3.75
C PHE A 83 15.42 -2.55 -5.18
N GLY A 84 15.31 -1.37 -5.81
CA GLY A 84 14.84 -1.23 -7.19
C GLY A 84 13.35 -1.53 -7.40
N ILE A 85 12.58 -1.61 -6.32
CA ILE A 85 11.13 -1.84 -6.39
C ILE A 85 10.44 -0.65 -7.03
N THR A 86 10.80 0.57 -6.60
CA THR A 86 10.26 1.82 -7.16
C THR A 86 10.45 1.90 -8.67
N GLU A 87 11.65 1.59 -9.16
CA GLU A 87 11.95 1.61 -10.60
C GLU A 87 11.05 0.64 -11.37
N THR A 88 10.87 -0.59 -10.85
CA THR A 88 9.99 -1.58 -11.47
C THR A 88 8.52 -1.16 -11.43
N MET A 89 8.07 -0.63 -10.31
CA MET A 89 6.69 -0.17 -10.16
C MET A 89 6.38 0.99 -11.10
N GLN A 90 7.19 2.04 -11.09
CA GLN A 90 6.96 3.23 -11.91
C GLN A 90 7.29 3.02 -13.39
N GLY A 91 8.32 2.22 -13.71
CA GLY A 91 8.76 1.99 -15.07
C GLY A 91 8.00 0.89 -15.82
N THR A 92 7.40 -0.04 -15.11
CA THR A 92 6.75 -1.22 -15.72
C THR A 92 5.32 -1.44 -15.23
N VAL A 93 5.12 -1.57 -13.92
CA VAL A 93 3.83 -2.03 -13.37
C VAL A 93 2.74 -0.99 -13.58
N LEU A 94 2.96 0.26 -13.15
CA LEU A 94 1.96 1.32 -13.27
C LEU A 94 1.59 1.65 -14.73
N PRO A 95 2.55 1.83 -15.65
CA PRO A 95 2.21 2.05 -17.05
C PRO A 95 1.42 0.90 -17.66
N THR A 96 1.75 -0.35 -17.29
CA THR A 96 1.03 -1.54 -17.75
C THR A 96 -0.39 -1.59 -17.19
N LEU A 97 -0.57 -1.32 -15.89
CA LEU A 97 -1.89 -1.25 -15.25
C LEU A 97 -2.76 -0.16 -15.88
N ALA A 98 -2.19 1.01 -16.17
CA ALA A 98 -2.91 2.09 -16.83
C ALA A 98 -3.37 1.67 -18.24
N ALA A 99 -2.50 1.04 -19.02
CA ALA A 99 -2.86 0.52 -20.34
C ALA A 99 -3.96 -0.56 -20.28
N TRP A 100 -3.90 -1.45 -19.29
CA TRP A 100 -4.95 -2.46 -19.09
C TRP A 100 -6.25 -1.87 -18.57
N ALA A 101 -6.18 -0.80 -17.77
CA ALA A 101 -7.38 -0.07 -17.34
C ALA A 101 -8.11 0.54 -18.55
N ASP A 102 -7.35 1.16 -19.47
CA ASP A 102 -7.91 1.70 -20.71
C ASP A 102 -8.48 0.58 -21.62
N GLU A 103 -7.76 -0.55 -21.75
CA GLU A 103 -8.19 -1.69 -22.58
C GLU A 103 -9.44 -2.38 -22.03
N CYS A 104 -9.45 -2.66 -20.73
CA CYS A 104 -10.46 -3.51 -20.08
C CYS A 104 -11.57 -2.71 -19.37
N GLY A 105 -11.43 -1.39 -19.26
CA GLY A 105 -12.44 -0.51 -18.65
C GLY A 105 -12.54 -0.66 -17.14
N PHE A 106 -11.45 -1.01 -16.45
CA PHE A 106 -11.45 -1.01 -14.98
C PHE A 106 -10.96 0.34 -14.42
N THR A 107 -11.32 0.62 -13.17
CA THR A 107 -10.81 1.78 -12.45
C THR A 107 -9.50 1.42 -11.73
N LEU A 108 -8.45 2.20 -11.95
CA LEU A 108 -7.19 2.10 -11.20
C LEU A 108 -7.12 3.25 -10.20
N LEU A 109 -7.03 2.92 -8.91
CA LEU A 109 -6.84 3.87 -7.82
C LEU A 109 -5.45 3.64 -7.21
N ASP A 110 -4.54 4.59 -7.45
CA ASP A 110 -3.16 4.53 -6.97
C ASP A 110 -2.97 5.52 -5.82
N TYR A 111 -2.97 5.01 -4.59
CA TYR A 111 -2.67 5.78 -3.37
C TYR A 111 -1.24 5.59 -2.89
N GLU A 112 -0.47 4.74 -3.56
CA GLU A 112 0.90 4.42 -3.16
C GLU A 112 1.93 5.30 -3.89
N TRP A 113 1.93 5.28 -5.22
CA TRP A 113 2.96 5.90 -6.06
C TRP A 113 2.57 7.30 -6.54
N GLY A 114 1.30 7.56 -6.67
CA GLY A 114 0.71 8.83 -7.08
C GLY A 114 -0.23 9.43 -6.03
N GLY A 115 -0.41 8.74 -4.92
CA GLY A 115 -1.36 9.11 -3.88
C GLY A 115 -0.92 10.31 -3.05
N SER A 116 -1.90 11.00 -2.49
CA SER A 116 -1.71 12.25 -1.76
C SER A 116 -2.33 12.24 -0.36
N VAL A 117 -2.79 11.09 0.12
CA VAL A 117 -3.59 11.00 1.35
C VAL A 117 -2.79 11.19 2.62
N ILE A 118 -1.46 10.98 2.56
CA ILE A 118 -0.65 10.86 3.76
C ILE A 118 0.01 12.18 4.10
N THR A 119 -0.39 12.74 5.22
CA THR A 119 0.09 14.02 5.72
C THR A 119 0.98 13.90 6.96
N ASP A 120 0.95 12.78 7.67
CA ASP A 120 1.71 12.54 8.90
C ASP A 120 1.99 11.04 9.06
N ASP A 121 3.12 10.58 8.53
CA ASP A 121 3.52 9.17 8.53
C ASP A 121 3.58 8.57 9.95
N ASP A 122 4.00 9.34 10.95
CA ASP A 122 4.14 8.86 12.31
C ASP A 122 2.79 8.46 12.94
N LYS A 123 1.71 9.15 12.56
CA LYS A 123 0.35 8.85 13.04
C LYS A 123 -0.42 7.96 12.11
N GLN A 124 -0.24 8.12 10.80
CA GLN A 124 -1.07 7.42 9.83
C GLN A 124 -0.68 5.98 9.63
N PHE A 125 0.57 5.61 9.95
CA PHE A 125 1.04 4.24 9.80
C PHE A 125 1.38 3.59 11.12
N PHE A 126 0.97 2.34 11.22
CA PHE A 126 1.33 1.45 12.31
C PHE A 126 2.79 0.97 12.17
N ASP A 127 3.22 0.55 10.97
CA ASP A 127 4.54 -0.02 10.69
C ASP A 127 5.10 0.37 9.30
N GLY A 128 4.54 1.37 8.68
CA GLY A 128 4.93 1.85 7.35
C GLY A 128 4.22 1.17 6.18
N PHE A 129 3.68 -0.05 6.36
CA PHE A 129 2.87 -0.77 5.37
C PHE A 129 1.40 -0.88 5.76
N HIS A 130 1.12 -0.83 7.05
CA HIS A 130 -0.23 -0.94 7.58
C HIS A 130 -0.66 0.41 8.14
N LEU A 131 -1.81 0.88 7.68
CA LEU A 131 -2.42 2.09 8.21
C LEU A 131 -2.86 1.88 9.66
N ASP A 132 -2.58 2.87 10.49
CA ASP A 132 -3.04 2.87 11.88
C ASP A 132 -4.58 2.98 11.93
N GLU A 133 -5.22 2.05 12.63
CA GLU A 133 -6.68 1.97 12.71
C GLU A 133 -7.34 3.19 13.37
N ARG A 134 -6.59 3.97 14.14
CA ARG A 134 -7.08 5.16 14.85
C ARG A 134 -7.04 6.42 14.00
N TYR A 135 -6.10 6.48 13.03
CA TYR A 135 -5.81 7.70 12.27
C TYR A 135 -5.83 7.46 10.76
N GLY A 136 -4.83 6.79 10.21
CA GLY A 136 -4.67 6.67 8.76
C GLY A 136 -5.73 5.82 8.09
N LEU A 137 -6.16 4.73 8.71
CA LEU A 137 -7.15 3.84 8.11
C LEU A 137 -8.54 4.48 7.94
N PRO A 138 -9.10 5.19 8.94
CA PRO A 138 -10.37 5.89 8.76
C PRO A 138 -10.31 6.97 7.68
N GLU A 139 -9.23 7.76 7.64
CA GLU A 139 -9.05 8.83 6.66
C GLU A 139 -8.96 8.27 5.24
N TRP A 140 -8.08 7.31 5.02
CA TRP A 140 -7.96 6.65 3.72
C TRP A 140 -9.25 5.93 3.29
N THR A 141 -9.94 5.27 4.23
CA THR A 141 -11.19 4.58 3.92
C THR A 141 -12.25 5.54 3.42
N GLN A 142 -12.35 6.72 4.01
CA GLN A 142 -13.29 7.75 3.58
C GLN A 142 -12.98 8.22 2.15
N GLU A 143 -11.71 8.45 1.83
CA GLU A 143 -11.28 8.85 0.49
C GLU A 143 -11.53 7.74 -0.53
N LEU A 144 -11.12 6.50 -0.23
CA LEU A 144 -11.35 5.34 -1.08
C LEU A 144 -12.82 5.19 -1.46
N PHE A 145 -13.73 5.25 -0.50
CA PHE A 145 -15.17 5.14 -0.80
C PHE A 145 -15.70 6.35 -1.58
N GLY A 146 -15.13 7.53 -1.35
CA GLY A 146 -15.45 8.71 -2.15
C GLY A 146 -15.04 8.52 -3.61
N ASP A 147 -13.89 7.96 -3.89
CA ASP A 147 -13.39 7.70 -5.24
C ASP A 147 -14.12 6.55 -5.93
N ILE A 148 -14.47 5.49 -5.20
CA ILE A 148 -15.29 4.38 -5.74
C ILE A 148 -16.68 4.83 -6.15
N ALA A 149 -17.23 5.81 -5.47
CA ALA A 149 -18.60 6.32 -5.73
C ALA A 149 -18.70 7.26 -6.94
N ARG A 150 -17.58 7.77 -7.45
CA ARG A 150 -17.52 8.61 -8.66
C ARG A 150 -17.53 7.75 -9.92
#